data_0c2105ac0bc6fac339893ad3165a7d9c
#
_entry.id   0c2105ac0bc6fac339893ad3165a7d9c
#
_cell.length_a   1.000
_cell.length_b   1.000
_cell.length_c   1.000
_cell.angle_alpha   90.00
_cell.angle_beta   90.00
_cell.angle_gamma   90.00
#
_symmetry.space_group_name_H-M   'P 1'
#
loop_
_entity.id
_entity.type
_entity.pdbx_description
1 polymer ?
#
loop_
_entity_poly.entity_id
_entity_poly.type
_entity_poly.pdbx_seq_one_letter_code
_entity_poly.pdbx_strand_id
1 'polypeptide(L)'
;SALSAHIVRQTPKEARLHMKTSESYLPEGSYMVQPAVRQAFSTLGALRQAQDEGRILEAVAQRCTAAHDLLFDLGIAQGILPRVSCALGVAEGDTREIAILSRVGKPTCFVVTDIDESTDPPTAWLSRTIVQQKVQDRLLDSLRPGDVIPARVTHLEPFGAFVDAGCGVPSLIGIENLSVSRICHPSDRLTVGQSILAAVRTVEPENRRISLTHRELLGTWAQNAALFSVGETVRGVVRSIEPYGVFIELTPNLSGLAEPRADLRPGMAVSVYIKSILPQRMKVKLTVIDVLAPYDAPTPPRYFITDGHIEEWTYTPAGCDKKTVQTIFRQE
;
A
#
# COMPACT_ATOMS: atom_id res chain seq x y z
N SER A 1 -45.99 5.24 -0.67
CA SER A 1 -45.53 4.48 0.49
C SER A 1 -44.00 4.46 0.47
N ALA A 2 -43.44 5.30 1.34
CA ALA A 2 -42.00 5.52 1.45
C ALA A 2 -41.35 4.37 2.24
N LEU A 3 -40.32 3.75 1.66
CA LEU A 3 -39.42 2.87 2.38
C LEU A 3 -38.24 3.71 2.86
N SER A 4 -38.25 4.06 4.14
CA SER A 4 -37.13 4.69 4.85
C SER A 4 -35.94 3.71 4.93
N ALA A 5 -34.83 4.04 4.30
CA ALA A 5 -33.55 3.43 4.56
C ALA A 5 -33.03 3.95 5.92
N HIS A 6 -32.96 3.08 6.91
CA HIS A 6 -32.28 3.37 8.18
C HIS A 6 -30.78 3.36 7.95
N ILE A 7 -30.23 4.56 7.76
CA ILE A 7 -28.79 4.80 7.90
C ILE A 7 -28.52 4.88 9.41
N VAL A 8 -27.98 3.83 9.99
CA VAL A 8 -27.42 3.88 11.34
C VAL A 8 -26.16 4.75 11.29
N ARG A 9 -26.30 5.99 11.70
CA ARG A 9 -25.17 6.88 11.96
C ARG A 9 -24.54 6.43 13.27
N GLN A 10 -23.42 5.73 13.21
CA GLN A 10 -22.58 5.52 14.37
C GLN A 10 -22.00 6.87 14.81
N THR A 11 -22.13 7.16 16.11
CA THR A 11 -21.62 8.41 16.67
C THR A 11 -20.08 8.34 16.79
N PRO A 12 -19.37 9.51 16.72
CA PRO A 12 -17.89 9.54 16.80
C PRO A 12 -17.30 8.98 18.11
N LYS A 13 -18.13 8.71 19.11
CA LYS A 13 -17.71 8.12 20.39
C LYS A 13 -17.59 6.59 20.34
N GLU A 14 -18.38 5.91 19.51
CA GLU A 14 -18.30 4.44 19.37
C GLU A 14 -17.14 4.01 18.48
N ALA A 15 -16.79 4.80 17.47
CA ALA A 15 -15.58 4.60 16.67
C ALA A 15 -14.29 4.72 17.50
N ARG A 16 -14.29 5.55 18.57
CA ARG A 16 -13.15 5.68 19.50
C ARG A 16 -13.01 4.54 20.50
N LEU A 17 -14.04 3.73 20.74
CA LEU A 17 -14.00 2.64 21.73
C LEU A 17 -13.39 1.35 21.18
N HIS A 18 -13.39 1.14 19.86
CA HIS A 18 -12.72 -0.02 19.21
C HIS A 18 -11.25 0.22 18.86
N MET A 19 -10.73 1.45 19.02
CA MET A 19 -9.31 1.79 18.83
C MET A 19 -8.44 1.64 20.08
N LYS A 20 -8.94 1.06 21.14
CA LYS A 20 -8.16 0.77 22.37
C LYS A 20 -7.84 -0.72 22.43
N THR A 21 -6.82 -1.17 21.73
CA THR A 21 -5.89 -2.28 22.03
C THR A 21 -5.31 -2.97 20.79
N SER A 22 -4.85 -2.24 19.78
CA SER A 22 -3.80 -2.80 18.94
C SER A 22 -2.80 -1.68 18.64
N GLU A 23 -1.56 -1.85 19.10
CA GLU A 23 -0.45 -1.11 18.52
C GLU A 23 -0.45 -1.45 17.02
N SER A 24 -1.06 -0.58 16.20
CA SER A 24 -1.01 -0.73 14.76
C SER A 24 0.40 -0.38 14.32
N TYR A 25 1.14 -1.36 13.83
CA TYR A 25 2.45 -1.11 13.25
C TYR A 25 2.32 -0.39 11.92
N LEU A 26 3.08 0.68 11.76
CA LEU A 26 3.08 1.49 10.55
C LEU A 26 4.25 1.11 9.64
N PRO A 27 4.15 1.34 8.33
CA PRO A 27 5.26 1.18 7.41
C PRO A 27 6.46 2.08 7.75
N GLU A 28 7.65 1.65 7.39
CA GLU A 28 8.88 2.46 7.51
C GLU A 28 8.72 3.82 6.82
N GLY A 29 9.23 4.88 7.46
CA GLY A 29 9.02 6.28 7.09
C GLY A 29 7.91 6.96 7.87
N SER A 30 7.21 6.23 8.75
CA SER A 30 6.09 6.77 9.54
C SER A 30 6.45 7.07 11.00
N TYR A 31 7.55 6.52 11.51
CA TYR A 31 7.93 6.66 12.92
C TYR A 31 8.80 7.89 13.19
N MET A 32 9.64 8.32 12.24
CA MET A 32 10.55 9.47 12.42
C MET A 32 9.85 10.77 12.82
N VAL A 33 8.58 10.93 12.43
CA VAL A 33 7.79 12.12 12.77
C VAL A 33 7.16 12.04 14.16
N GLN A 34 7.18 10.89 14.81
CA GLN A 34 6.57 10.67 16.11
C GLN A 34 7.40 11.35 17.22
N PRO A 35 6.75 12.09 18.15
CA PRO A 35 7.47 12.77 19.24
C PRO A 35 8.30 11.82 20.09
N ALA A 36 7.80 10.61 20.38
CA ALA A 36 8.50 9.61 21.18
C ALA A 36 9.81 9.12 20.55
N VAL A 37 9.87 9.00 19.22
CA VAL A 37 11.09 8.62 18.49
C VAL A 37 12.11 9.78 18.52
N ARG A 38 11.67 11.01 18.28
CA ARG A 38 12.53 12.20 18.37
C ARG A 38 13.09 12.39 19.77
N GLN A 39 12.28 12.16 20.81
CA GLN A 39 12.70 12.27 22.19
C GLN A 39 13.76 11.23 22.55
N ALA A 40 13.67 9.99 22.00
CA ALA A 40 14.67 8.95 22.26
C ALA A 40 16.08 9.36 21.79
N PHE A 41 16.19 10.20 20.76
CA PHE A 41 17.45 10.71 20.24
C PHE A 41 17.91 12.04 20.88
N SER A 42 17.25 12.53 21.94
CA SER A 42 17.61 13.80 22.56
C SER A 42 18.77 13.69 23.53
N THR A 43 18.94 12.57 24.21
CA THR A 43 20.02 12.29 25.19
C THR A 43 20.35 10.81 25.23
N LEU A 44 21.56 10.44 25.70
CA LEU A 44 21.93 9.05 25.92
C LEU A 44 21.02 8.35 26.94
N GLY A 45 20.58 9.07 27.99
CA GLY A 45 19.62 8.55 28.96
C GLY A 45 18.27 8.20 28.33
N ALA A 46 17.78 9.04 27.40
CA ALA A 46 16.55 8.77 26.66
C ALA A 46 16.71 7.58 25.69
N LEU A 47 17.89 7.44 25.06
CA LEU A 47 18.19 6.30 24.21
C LEU A 47 18.28 4.99 25.01
N ARG A 48 18.88 5.00 26.20
CA ARG A 48 18.88 3.85 27.12
C ARG A 48 17.48 3.48 27.59
N GLN A 49 16.66 4.46 27.93
CA GLN A 49 15.25 4.19 28.26
C GLN A 49 14.53 3.52 27.10
N ALA A 50 14.73 3.98 25.86
CA ALA A 50 14.16 3.36 24.67
C ALA A 50 14.68 1.94 24.45
N GLN A 51 15.95 1.65 24.76
CA GLN A 51 16.54 0.32 24.77
C GLN A 51 15.84 -0.59 25.80
N ASP A 52 15.74 -0.16 27.05
CA ASP A 52 15.12 -0.93 28.13
C ASP A 52 13.64 -1.27 27.86
N GLU A 53 12.93 -0.34 27.22
CA GLU A 53 11.53 -0.52 26.81
C GLU A 53 11.38 -1.37 25.54
N GLY A 54 12.47 -1.68 24.82
CA GLY A 54 12.41 -2.31 23.50
C GLY A 54 11.59 -1.50 22.50
N ARG A 55 11.70 -0.16 22.59
CA ARG A 55 10.92 0.79 21.77
C ARG A 55 11.39 0.76 20.33
N ILE A 56 10.44 0.69 19.41
CA ILE A 56 10.73 0.81 17.96
C ILE A 56 11.12 2.25 17.66
N LEU A 57 12.33 2.41 17.14
CA LEU A 57 12.89 3.66 16.67
C LEU A 57 13.07 3.60 15.15
N GLU A 58 13.23 4.76 14.53
CA GLU A 58 13.45 4.88 13.09
C GLU A 58 14.42 6.00 12.77
N ALA A 59 15.36 5.72 11.90
CA ALA A 59 16.30 6.70 11.34
C ALA A 59 16.64 6.35 9.88
N VAL A 60 17.25 7.30 9.18
CA VAL A 60 17.72 7.08 7.79
C VAL A 60 19.09 6.44 7.80
N ALA A 61 19.25 5.29 7.14
CA ALA A 61 20.55 4.66 6.93
C ALA A 61 21.42 5.55 6.04
N GLN A 62 22.57 5.97 6.53
CA GLN A 62 23.45 6.89 5.81
C GLN A 62 24.44 6.17 4.89
N ARG A 63 24.94 5.02 5.32
CA ARG A 63 25.99 4.29 4.62
C ARG A 63 25.88 2.79 4.87
N CYS A 64 26.31 2.01 3.89
CA CYS A 64 26.55 0.57 4.03
C CYS A 64 28.06 0.33 3.96
N THR A 65 28.60 -0.40 4.91
CA THR A 65 30.05 -0.75 4.95
C THR A 65 30.38 -1.87 3.96
N ALA A 66 31.67 -2.14 3.75
CA ALA A 66 32.11 -3.30 2.97
C ALA A 66 31.70 -4.65 3.59
N ALA A 67 31.45 -4.68 4.92
CA ALA A 67 30.91 -5.84 5.63
C ALA A 67 29.38 -5.93 5.56
N HIS A 68 28.74 -5.00 4.86
CA HIS A 68 27.28 -4.85 4.72
C HIS A 68 26.56 -4.46 6.01
N ASP A 69 27.26 -3.82 6.97
CA ASP A 69 26.61 -3.19 8.10
C ASP A 69 26.07 -1.81 7.68
N LEU A 70 24.88 -1.45 8.18
CA LEU A 70 24.31 -0.13 7.95
C LEU A 70 24.67 0.82 9.09
N LEU A 71 25.08 2.03 8.74
CA LEU A 71 25.44 3.09 9.67
C LEU A 71 24.39 4.19 9.70
N PHE A 72 24.11 4.66 10.92
CA PHE A 72 23.12 5.70 11.21
C PHE A 72 23.74 6.80 12.05
N ASP A 73 23.40 8.03 11.77
CA ASP A 73 23.63 9.15 12.67
C ASP A 73 22.38 9.37 13.54
N LEU A 74 22.49 9.11 14.83
CA LEU A 74 21.43 9.32 15.80
C LEU A 74 21.56 10.69 16.51
N GLY A 75 22.53 11.51 16.12
CA GLY A 75 22.86 12.81 16.71
C GLY A 75 23.69 12.69 17.99
N ILE A 76 23.27 11.84 18.93
CA ILE A 76 23.91 11.59 20.23
C ILE A 76 24.81 10.35 20.25
N ALA A 77 24.71 9.50 19.26
CA ALA A 77 25.45 8.26 19.10
C ALA A 77 25.55 7.87 17.63
N GLN A 78 26.55 7.08 17.28
CA GLN A 78 26.59 6.39 15.99
C GLN A 78 25.82 5.08 16.09
N GLY A 79 24.79 4.90 15.26
CA GLY A 79 24.06 3.64 15.17
C GLY A 79 24.76 2.68 14.21
N ILE A 80 24.94 1.43 14.61
CA ILE A 80 25.44 0.33 13.78
C ILE A 80 24.39 -0.77 13.76
N LEU A 81 23.90 -1.08 12.56
CA LEU A 81 23.00 -2.20 12.32
C LEU A 81 23.78 -3.28 11.60
N PRO A 82 24.22 -4.36 12.31
CA PRO A 82 25.02 -5.42 11.73
C PRO A 82 24.30 -6.12 10.57
N ARG A 83 25.03 -6.60 9.58
CA ARG A 83 24.51 -7.30 8.41
C ARG A 83 23.44 -8.34 8.76
N VAL A 84 23.71 -9.20 9.72
CA VAL A 84 22.79 -10.28 10.15
C VAL A 84 21.51 -9.78 10.81
N SER A 85 21.51 -8.52 11.28
CA SER A 85 20.37 -7.87 11.92
C SER A 85 19.62 -6.93 10.98
N CYS A 86 20.01 -6.83 9.69
CA CYS A 86 19.43 -5.88 8.75
C CYS A 86 18.06 -6.31 8.20
N ALA A 87 17.82 -7.60 8.02
CA ALA A 87 16.53 -8.13 7.57
C ALA A 87 16.39 -9.61 7.91
N LEU A 88 15.16 -10.06 8.09
CA LEU A 88 14.84 -11.48 8.24
C LEU A 88 15.32 -12.26 7.01
N GLY A 89 15.87 -13.45 7.26
CA GLY A 89 16.37 -14.35 6.22
C GLY A 89 17.79 -14.03 5.71
N VAL A 90 18.42 -12.93 6.16
CA VAL A 90 19.81 -12.63 5.77
C VAL A 90 20.80 -13.57 6.44
N ALA A 91 20.60 -13.87 7.72
CA ALA A 91 21.46 -14.79 8.47
C ALA A 91 21.37 -16.22 7.93
N GLU A 92 20.20 -16.64 7.49
CA GLU A 92 19.90 -17.96 6.92
C GLU A 92 20.31 -18.06 5.43
N GLY A 93 20.56 -16.93 4.77
CA GLY A 93 20.89 -16.88 3.34
C GLY A 93 19.67 -16.84 2.40
N ASP A 94 18.46 -16.76 2.94
CA ASP A 94 17.20 -16.71 2.18
C ASP A 94 16.95 -15.31 1.57
N THR A 95 17.50 -14.27 2.20
CA THR A 95 17.38 -12.87 1.75
C THR A 95 18.67 -12.39 1.12
N ARG A 96 18.59 -11.86 -0.10
CA ARG A 96 19.74 -11.38 -0.88
C ARG A 96 20.31 -10.08 -0.30
N GLU A 97 21.61 -9.87 -0.44
CA GLU A 97 22.35 -8.67 0.00
C GLU A 97 21.74 -7.35 -0.51
N ILE A 98 21.11 -7.36 -1.68
CA ILE A 98 20.45 -6.18 -2.24
C ILE A 98 19.38 -5.60 -1.30
N ALA A 99 18.79 -6.43 -0.44
CA ALA A 99 17.83 -5.98 0.57
C ALA A 99 18.48 -5.07 1.63
N ILE A 100 19.79 -5.22 1.86
CA ILE A 100 20.59 -4.37 2.75
C ILE A 100 21.08 -3.14 1.98
N LEU A 101 21.74 -3.36 0.84
CA LEU A 101 22.34 -2.29 0.03
C LEU A 101 21.32 -1.22 -0.36
N SER A 102 20.10 -1.63 -0.66
CA SER A 102 19.02 -0.74 -1.04
C SER A 102 18.44 0.10 0.11
N ARG A 103 18.90 -0.10 1.36
CA ARG A 103 18.43 0.65 2.53
C ARG A 103 19.09 2.02 2.70
N VAL A 104 20.26 2.22 2.10
CA VAL A 104 20.95 3.52 2.19
C VAL A 104 20.04 4.63 1.65
N GLY A 105 19.92 5.72 2.42
CA GLY A 105 19.04 6.85 2.12
C GLY A 105 17.56 6.60 2.44
N LYS A 106 17.20 5.45 3.04
CA LYS A 106 15.81 5.14 3.37
C LYS A 106 15.59 5.03 4.89
N PRO A 107 14.41 5.42 5.37
CA PRO A 107 13.99 5.18 6.75
C PRO A 107 14.05 3.68 7.07
N THR A 108 14.52 3.35 8.25
CA THR A 108 14.67 1.96 8.71
C THR A 108 14.29 1.88 10.17
N CYS A 109 13.35 1.00 10.50
CA CYS A 109 12.93 0.72 11.86
C CYS A 109 13.93 -0.22 12.55
N PHE A 110 14.19 0.02 13.81
CA PHE A 110 15.06 -0.82 14.65
C PHE A 110 14.75 -0.69 16.13
N VAL A 111 15.28 -1.60 16.93
CA VAL A 111 15.45 -1.43 18.38
C VAL A 111 16.94 -1.30 18.69
N VAL A 112 17.26 -0.60 19.78
CA VAL A 112 18.63 -0.55 20.31
C VAL A 112 18.84 -1.80 21.14
N THR A 113 19.91 -2.54 20.86
CA THR A 113 20.27 -3.76 21.58
C THR A 113 21.35 -3.55 22.61
N ASP A 114 22.28 -2.63 22.35
CA ASP A 114 23.36 -2.26 23.25
C ASP A 114 23.87 -0.84 22.97
N ILE A 115 24.51 -0.21 23.98
CA ILE A 115 25.11 1.11 23.87
C ILE A 115 26.53 1.06 24.50
N ASP A 116 27.54 1.22 23.66
CA ASP A 116 28.93 1.35 24.06
C ASP A 116 29.30 2.84 24.23
N GLU A 117 29.47 3.29 25.48
CA GLU A 117 29.88 4.65 25.80
C GLU A 117 31.42 4.84 25.87
N SER A 118 32.19 3.77 25.64
CA SER A 118 33.66 3.85 25.62
C SER A 118 34.20 4.51 24.34
N THR A 119 33.34 4.63 23.32
CA THR A 119 33.65 5.27 22.04
C THR A 119 33.21 6.73 22.00
N ASP A 120 33.84 7.56 21.17
CA ASP A 120 33.47 8.95 20.95
C ASP A 120 33.29 9.22 19.43
N PRO A 121 32.06 9.43 18.94
CA PRO A 121 30.78 9.39 19.69
C PRO A 121 30.44 7.98 20.20
N PRO A 122 29.55 7.86 21.22
CA PRO A 122 29.04 6.59 21.68
C PRO A 122 28.46 5.74 20.54
N THR A 123 28.59 4.41 20.63
CA THR A 123 28.09 3.48 19.61
C THR A 123 26.84 2.78 20.11
N ALA A 124 25.74 2.88 19.35
CA ALA A 124 24.50 2.15 19.58
C ALA A 124 24.39 0.98 18.60
N TRP A 125 24.31 -0.24 19.13
CA TRP A 125 24.05 -1.44 18.35
C TRP A 125 22.54 -1.59 18.11
N LEU A 126 22.17 -1.86 16.85
CA LEU A 126 20.78 -1.84 16.40
C LEU A 126 20.36 -3.21 15.87
N SER A 127 19.06 -3.52 15.95
CA SER A 127 18.48 -4.69 15.30
C SER A 127 17.15 -4.37 14.64
N ARG A 128 17.07 -4.60 13.34
CA ARG A 128 15.83 -4.55 12.56
C ARG A 128 15.12 -5.89 12.56
N THR A 129 15.86 -7.00 12.60
CA THR A 129 15.29 -8.35 12.60
C THR A 129 14.40 -8.59 13.82
N ILE A 130 14.77 -8.08 15.00
CA ILE A 130 13.94 -8.15 16.21
C ILE A 130 12.60 -7.44 15.99
N VAL A 131 12.63 -6.25 15.38
CA VAL A 131 11.41 -5.49 15.06
C VAL A 131 10.56 -6.24 14.04
N GLN A 132 11.16 -6.66 12.93
CA GLN A 132 10.44 -7.39 11.88
C GLN A 132 9.79 -8.68 12.40
N GLN A 133 10.51 -9.45 13.23
CA GLN A 133 9.99 -10.67 13.83
C GLN A 133 8.77 -10.37 14.71
N LYS A 134 8.91 -9.43 15.65
CA LYS A 134 7.82 -9.01 16.55
C LYS A 134 6.59 -8.53 15.77
N VAL A 135 6.81 -7.70 14.75
CA VAL A 135 5.73 -7.15 13.94
C VAL A 135 5.08 -8.23 13.09
N GLN A 136 5.85 -9.08 12.44
CA GLN A 136 5.33 -10.19 11.64
C GLN A 136 4.48 -11.15 12.48
N ASP A 137 4.96 -11.54 13.66
CA ASP A 137 4.19 -12.39 14.59
C ASP A 137 2.86 -11.71 14.94
N ARG A 138 2.91 -10.43 15.30
CA ARG A 138 1.70 -9.69 15.66
C ARG A 138 0.72 -9.54 14.49
N LEU A 139 1.21 -9.27 13.28
CA LEU A 139 0.35 -9.16 12.09
C LEU A 139 -0.31 -10.52 11.77
N LEU A 140 0.44 -11.62 11.86
CA LEU A 140 -0.09 -12.97 11.63
C LEU A 140 -1.15 -13.36 12.67
N ASP A 141 -0.99 -12.94 13.94
CA ASP A 141 -1.92 -13.26 15.02
C ASP A 141 -3.18 -12.38 15.01
N SER A 142 -3.06 -11.13 14.58
CA SER A 142 -4.13 -10.13 14.76
C SER A 142 -4.92 -9.82 13.50
N LEU A 143 -4.31 -9.92 12.31
CA LEU A 143 -4.97 -9.58 11.07
C LEU A 143 -5.85 -10.71 10.55
N ARG A 144 -6.95 -10.32 9.93
CA ARG A 144 -7.89 -11.21 9.24
C ARG A 144 -8.08 -10.75 7.81
N PRO A 145 -8.37 -11.68 6.87
CA PRO A 145 -8.79 -11.31 5.52
C PRO A 145 -9.92 -10.27 5.59
N GLY A 146 -9.77 -9.18 4.85
CA GLY A 146 -10.71 -8.05 4.85
C GLY A 146 -10.30 -6.85 5.73
N ASP A 147 -9.34 -7.00 6.63
CA ASP A 147 -8.86 -5.87 7.44
C ASP A 147 -8.13 -4.85 6.56
N VAL A 148 -8.46 -3.57 6.71
CA VAL A 148 -7.82 -2.47 5.98
C VAL A 148 -6.65 -1.94 6.77
N ILE A 149 -5.47 -1.95 6.16
CA ILE A 149 -4.21 -1.52 6.78
C ILE A 149 -3.47 -0.49 5.91
N PRO A 150 -2.68 0.40 6.51
CA PRO A 150 -1.72 1.21 5.78
C PRO A 150 -0.57 0.33 5.28
N ALA A 151 -0.06 0.65 4.08
CA ALA A 151 1.10 0.00 3.49
C ALA A 151 1.94 1.02 2.72
N ARG A 152 3.19 0.70 2.44
CA ARG A 152 4.08 1.54 1.64
C ARG A 152 4.72 0.74 0.52
N VAL A 153 4.63 1.24 -0.70
CA VAL A 153 5.21 0.58 -1.88
C VAL A 153 6.74 0.58 -1.77
N THR A 154 7.34 -0.61 -1.81
CA THR A 154 8.79 -0.79 -1.70
C THR A 154 9.43 -1.15 -3.03
N HIS A 155 8.74 -1.93 -3.85
CA HIS A 155 9.26 -2.40 -5.13
C HIS A 155 8.12 -2.77 -6.08
N LEU A 156 8.32 -2.62 -7.38
CA LEU A 156 7.34 -2.94 -8.42
C LEU A 156 7.92 -3.96 -9.38
N GLU A 157 7.21 -5.08 -9.55
CA GLU A 157 7.53 -6.16 -10.48
C GLU A 157 6.38 -6.38 -11.47
N PRO A 158 6.60 -6.95 -12.65
CA PRO A 158 5.52 -7.17 -13.62
C PRO A 158 4.32 -7.95 -13.08
N PHE A 159 4.52 -8.80 -12.07
CA PHE A 159 3.47 -9.63 -11.47
C PHE A 159 2.79 -8.97 -10.25
N GLY A 160 3.29 -7.85 -9.75
CA GLY A 160 2.68 -7.17 -8.60
C GLY A 160 3.57 -6.14 -7.92
N ALA A 161 3.05 -5.55 -6.85
CA ALA A 161 3.71 -4.57 -6.01
C ALA A 161 4.11 -5.18 -4.67
N PHE A 162 5.39 -5.12 -4.32
CA PHE A 162 5.85 -5.37 -2.97
C PHE A 162 5.60 -4.14 -2.11
N VAL A 163 5.09 -4.37 -0.93
CA VAL A 163 4.76 -3.31 0.02
C VAL A 163 5.26 -3.67 1.42
N ASP A 164 5.56 -2.65 2.20
CA ASP A 164 5.81 -2.74 3.64
C ASP A 164 4.47 -2.67 4.36
N ALA A 165 4.09 -3.75 5.05
CA ALA A 165 2.86 -3.85 5.83
C ALA A 165 3.03 -3.40 7.29
N GLY A 166 4.25 -3.01 7.68
CA GLY A 166 4.61 -2.52 9.01
C GLY A 166 6.08 -2.77 9.33
N CYS A 167 6.82 -1.74 9.71
CA CYS A 167 8.23 -1.80 10.11
C CYS A 167 9.14 -2.61 9.15
N GLY A 168 8.87 -2.57 7.86
CA GLY A 168 9.63 -3.29 6.85
C GLY A 168 9.27 -4.77 6.71
N VAL A 169 8.13 -5.24 7.23
CA VAL A 169 7.61 -6.57 6.96
C VAL A 169 7.04 -6.61 5.54
N PRO A 170 7.62 -7.43 4.64
CA PRO A 170 7.23 -7.42 3.24
C PRO A 170 5.89 -8.15 3.04
N SER A 171 5.06 -7.58 2.16
CA SER A 171 3.85 -8.19 1.65
C SER A 171 3.73 -7.97 0.14
N LEU A 172 2.82 -8.67 -0.52
CA LEU A 172 2.62 -8.60 -1.96
C LEU A 172 1.16 -8.28 -2.30
N ILE A 173 0.99 -7.36 -3.26
CA ILE A 173 -0.28 -7.15 -3.97
C ILE A 173 -0.08 -7.63 -5.41
N GLY A 174 -0.72 -8.73 -5.80
CA GLY A 174 -0.68 -9.21 -7.17
C GLY A 174 -1.26 -8.18 -8.15
N ILE A 175 -0.78 -8.14 -9.38
CA ILE A 175 -1.19 -7.14 -10.38
C ILE A 175 -2.71 -7.15 -10.61
N GLU A 176 -3.34 -8.31 -10.55
CA GLU A 176 -4.79 -8.50 -10.67
C GLU A 176 -5.58 -7.94 -9.48
N ASN A 177 -4.90 -7.67 -8.35
CA ASN A 177 -5.48 -7.13 -7.12
C ASN A 177 -5.23 -5.62 -6.95
N LEU A 178 -4.54 -4.97 -7.90
CA LEU A 178 -4.27 -3.53 -7.85
C LEU A 178 -5.48 -2.70 -8.28
N SER A 179 -6.21 -3.15 -9.29
CA SER A 179 -7.43 -2.51 -9.80
C SER A 179 -8.24 -3.48 -10.64
N VAL A 180 -9.52 -3.14 -10.89
CA VAL A 180 -10.38 -3.93 -11.78
C VAL A 180 -9.99 -3.72 -13.25
N SER A 181 -9.66 -2.49 -13.63
CA SER A 181 -9.13 -2.22 -14.97
C SER A 181 -7.75 -2.87 -15.12
N ARG A 182 -7.56 -3.60 -16.21
CA ARG A 182 -6.29 -4.26 -16.52
C ARG A 182 -5.19 -3.23 -16.76
N ILE A 183 -4.02 -3.52 -16.24
CA ILE A 183 -2.79 -2.75 -16.42
C ILE A 183 -1.68 -3.67 -16.93
N CYS A 184 -0.71 -3.11 -17.61
CA CYS A 184 0.42 -3.88 -18.13
C CYS A 184 1.52 -4.05 -17.07
N HIS A 185 1.66 -3.07 -16.16
CA HIS A 185 2.67 -3.06 -15.12
C HIS A 185 2.13 -2.30 -13.89
N PRO A 186 2.52 -2.66 -12.65
CA PRO A 186 2.10 -1.95 -11.45
C PRO A 186 2.44 -0.45 -11.43
N SER A 187 3.47 -0.01 -12.16
CA SER A 187 3.81 1.41 -12.32
C SER A 187 2.72 2.24 -13.01
N ASP A 188 1.75 1.60 -13.65
CA ASP A 188 0.54 2.27 -14.16
C ASP A 188 -0.36 2.78 -13.02
N ARG A 189 -0.17 2.28 -11.79
CA ARG A 189 -0.99 2.60 -10.60
C ARG A 189 -0.22 3.21 -9.47
N LEU A 190 0.98 2.73 -9.22
CA LEU A 190 1.74 2.97 -8.01
C LEU A 190 3.15 3.46 -8.33
N THR A 191 3.72 4.20 -7.39
CA THR A 191 5.14 4.59 -7.42
C THR A 191 5.85 4.05 -6.18
N VAL A 192 7.13 3.72 -6.32
CA VAL A 192 7.96 3.30 -5.19
C VAL A 192 8.03 4.42 -4.15
N GLY A 193 7.85 4.08 -2.88
CA GLY A 193 7.79 5.03 -1.77
C GLY A 193 6.39 5.59 -1.48
N GLN A 194 5.40 5.32 -2.33
CA GLN A 194 4.02 5.77 -2.12
C GLN A 194 3.39 5.09 -0.92
N SER A 195 2.74 5.88 -0.05
CA SER A 195 1.86 5.37 1.00
C SER A 195 0.48 5.06 0.41
N ILE A 196 -0.04 3.88 0.71
CA ILE A 196 -1.34 3.38 0.24
C ILE A 196 -2.11 2.75 1.39
N LEU A 197 -3.40 2.52 1.16
CA LEU A 197 -4.23 1.61 1.95
C LEU A 197 -4.39 0.31 1.16
N ALA A 198 -4.45 -0.81 1.86
CA ALA A 198 -4.73 -2.11 1.25
C ALA A 198 -5.57 -2.96 2.20
N ALA A 199 -6.36 -3.88 1.66
CA ALA A 199 -7.05 -4.87 2.47
C ALA A 199 -6.23 -6.16 2.53
N VAL A 200 -6.25 -6.82 3.67
CA VAL A 200 -5.64 -8.16 3.83
C VAL A 200 -6.42 -9.14 2.97
N ARG A 201 -5.73 -9.84 2.08
CA ARG A 201 -6.34 -10.87 1.22
C ARG A 201 -6.25 -12.25 1.86
N THR A 202 -5.03 -12.66 2.25
CA THR A 202 -4.78 -13.92 2.93
C THR A 202 -3.80 -13.73 4.07
N VAL A 203 -3.97 -14.53 5.12
CA VAL A 203 -3.00 -14.68 6.19
C VAL A 203 -2.59 -16.16 6.23
N GLU A 204 -1.30 -16.43 6.03
CA GLU A 204 -0.72 -17.77 5.96
C GLU A 204 0.32 -17.94 7.08
N PRO A 205 -0.11 -18.31 8.30
CA PRO A 205 0.81 -18.40 9.44
C PRO A 205 1.94 -19.41 9.22
N GLU A 206 1.67 -20.56 8.60
CA GLU A 206 2.65 -21.61 8.33
C GLU A 206 3.78 -21.14 7.39
N ASN A 207 3.44 -20.32 6.39
CA ASN A 207 4.38 -19.73 5.45
C ASN A 207 4.91 -18.37 5.94
N ARG A 208 4.43 -17.88 7.09
CA ARG A 208 4.72 -16.55 7.63
C ARG A 208 4.50 -15.44 6.61
N ARG A 209 3.41 -15.53 5.83
CA ARG A 209 3.09 -14.62 4.74
C ARG A 209 1.72 -13.99 4.92
N ILE A 210 1.64 -12.74 4.48
CA ILE A 210 0.40 -11.98 4.33
C ILE A 210 0.37 -11.47 2.90
N SER A 211 -0.73 -11.68 2.19
CA SER A 211 -0.98 -11.05 0.90
C SER A 211 -2.05 -9.98 1.03
N LEU A 212 -1.94 -8.95 0.21
CA LEU A 212 -2.84 -7.80 0.25
C LEU A 212 -3.55 -7.64 -1.10
N THR A 213 -4.63 -6.86 -1.06
CA THR A 213 -5.39 -6.43 -2.24
C THR A 213 -5.75 -4.95 -2.12
N HIS A 214 -5.84 -4.26 -3.23
CA HIS A 214 -6.06 -2.82 -3.29
C HIS A 214 -7.37 -2.45 -4.00
N ARG A 215 -7.78 -3.26 -4.99
CA ARG A 215 -8.91 -2.95 -5.88
C ARG A 215 -10.25 -2.76 -5.15
N GLU A 216 -10.48 -3.45 -4.05
CA GLU A 216 -11.72 -3.37 -3.28
C GLU A 216 -11.90 -1.98 -2.66
N LEU A 217 -10.79 -1.35 -2.26
CA LEU A 217 -10.80 -0.01 -1.68
C LEU A 217 -11.11 1.10 -2.69
N LEU A 218 -10.91 0.80 -3.99
CA LEU A 218 -11.10 1.76 -5.10
C LEU A 218 -12.56 1.84 -5.57
N GLY A 219 -13.46 1.18 -4.84
CA GLY A 219 -14.91 1.26 -5.05
C GLY A 219 -15.46 0.29 -6.10
N THR A 220 -16.78 0.12 -6.04
CA THR A 220 -17.57 -0.71 -6.96
C THR A 220 -17.74 -0.01 -8.32
N TRP A 221 -18.27 -0.74 -9.32
CA TRP A 221 -18.59 -0.15 -10.61
C TRP A 221 -19.56 1.04 -10.45
N ALA A 222 -20.63 0.85 -9.67
CA ALA A 222 -21.63 1.88 -9.47
C ALA A 222 -21.07 3.14 -8.77
N GLN A 223 -20.23 2.96 -7.74
CA GLN A 223 -19.57 4.08 -7.06
C GLN A 223 -18.67 4.88 -7.99
N ASN A 224 -17.91 4.20 -8.85
CA ASN A 224 -17.05 4.87 -9.82
C ASN A 224 -17.85 5.52 -10.95
N ALA A 225 -18.90 4.85 -11.46
CA ALA A 225 -19.76 5.43 -12.49
C ALA A 225 -20.51 6.67 -12.01
N ALA A 226 -20.88 6.75 -10.72
CA ALA A 226 -21.54 7.91 -10.11
C ALA A 226 -20.65 9.16 -10.03
N LEU A 227 -19.34 9.05 -10.33
CA LEU A 227 -18.44 10.21 -10.45
C LEU A 227 -18.62 10.98 -11.77
N PHE A 228 -19.38 10.43 -12.70
CA PHE A 228 -19.49 10.94 -14.07
C PHE A 228 -20.95 11.07 -14.49
N SER A 229 -21.21 12.02 -15.39
CA SER A 229 -22.53 12.24 -16.00
C SER A 229 -22.46 12.08 -17.52
N VAL A 230 -23.56 11.62 -18.11
CA VAL A 230 -23.72 11.61 -19.59
C VAL A 230 -23.64 13.05 -20.10
N GLY A 231 -22.89 13.27 -21.17
CA GLY A 231 -22.68 14.58 -21.75
C GLY A 231 -21.39 15.28 -21.26
N GLU A 232 -20.71 14.74 -20.26
CA GLU A 232 -19.43 15.28 -19.82
C GLU A 232 -18.29 14.89 -20.77
N THR A 233 -17.28 15.76 -20.85
CA THR A 233 -15.99 15.46 -21.46
C THR A 233 -14.94 15.39 -20.36
N VAL A 234 -14.30 14.22 -20.24
CA VAL A 234 -13.38 13.91 -19.14
C VAL A 234 -12.07 13.34 -19.69
N ARG A 235 -11.04 13.35 -18.86
CA ARG A 235 -9.76 12.73 -19.16
C ARG A 235 -9.83 11.22 -18.92
N GLY A 236 -9.19 10.43 -19.78
CA GLY A 236 -9.01 9.00 -19.61
C GLY A 236 -7.65 8.53 -20.11
N VAL A 237 -7.34 7.26 -19.87
CA VAL A 237 -6.11 6.61 -20.34
C VAL A 237 -6.47 5.40 -21.20
N VAL A 238 -5.91 5.31 -22.40
CA VAL A 238 -6.06 4.14 -23.27
C VAL A 238 -5.38 2.95 -22.62
N ARG A 239 -6.12 1.87 -22.36
CA ARG A 239 -5.58 0.64 -21.73
C ARG A 239 -5.40 -0.50 -22.73
N SER A 240 -6.36 -0.72 -23.62
CA SER A 240 -6.23 -1.71 -24.68
C SER A 240 -6.96 -1.29 -25.93
N ILE A 241 -6.52 -1.82 -27.06
CA ILE A 241 -7.10 -1.58 -28.38
C ILE A 241 -7.50 -2.95 -28.95
N GLU A 242 -8.79 -3.09 -29.19
CA GLU A 242 -9.38 -4.28 -29.76
C GLU A 242 -9.97 -3.98 -31.14
N PRO A 243 -10.19 -4.97 -32.01
CA PRO A 243 -10.78 -4.73 -33.34
C PRO A 243 -12.15 -4.02 -33.30
N TYR A 244 -12.89 -4.20 -32.19
CA TYR A 244 -14.24 -3.64 -32.01
C TYR A 244 -14.26 -2.35 -31.17
N GLY A 245 -13.14 -1.87 -30.67
CA GLY A 245 -13.09 -0.62 -29.90
C GLY A 245 -11.86 -0.45 -29.04
N VAL A 246 -11.78 0.71 -28.43
CA VAL A 246 -10.68 1.13 -27.56
C VAL A 246 -11.19 1.20 -26.12
N PHE A 247 -10.56 0.44 -25.24
CA PHE A 247 -10.84 0.54 -23.80
C PHE A 247 -10.07 1.70 -23.18
N ILE A 248 -10.85 2.63 -22.63
CA ILE A 248 -10.32 3.84 -22.01
C ILE A 248 -10.74 3.84 -20.54
N GLU A 249 -9.76 3.92 -19.68
CA GLU A 249 -9.91 3.97 -18.24
C GLU A 249 -10.22 5.40 -17.79
N LEU A 250 -11.30 5.56 -17.05
CA LEU A 250 -11.73 6.80 -16.41
C LEU A 250 -11.27 6.87 -14.95
N THR A 251 -11.35 5.73 -14.26
CA THR A 251 -10.76 5.50 -12.93
C THR A 251 -10.14 4.11 -12.90
N PRO A 252 -9.30 3.79 -11.89
CA PRO A 252 -8.73 2.44 -11.75
C PRO A 252 -9.76 1.30 -11.78
N ASN A 253 -10.99 1.56 -11.34
CA ASN A 253 -12.08 0.58 -11.32
C ASN A 253 -13.19 0.90 -12.34
N LEU A 254 -13.00 1.79 -13.29
CA LEU A 254 -13.99 2.08 -14.31
C LEU A 254 -13.33 2.32 -15.66
N SER A 255 -13.68 1.50 -16.64
CA SER A 255 -13.29 1.70 -18.03
C SER A 255 -14.53 1.81 -18.92
N GLY A 256 -14.43 2.64 -19.94
CA GLY A 256 -15.41 2.74 -21.01
C GLY A 256 -14.86 2.25 -22.34
N LEU A 257 -15.74 2.11 -23.32
CA LEU A 257 -15.43 1.66 -24.68
C LEU A 257 -15.72 2.79 -25.67
N ALA A 258 -14.72 3.16 -26.46
CA ALA A 258 -14.81 4.06 -27.59
C ALA A 258 -14.69 3.30 -28.93
N GLU A 259 -15.08 3.94 -30.03
CA GLU A 259 -14.91 3.40 -31.36
C GLU A 259 -13.41 3.27 -31.73
N PRO A 260 -13.04 2.31 -32.61
CA PRO A 260 -11.67 2.16 -33.07
C PRO A 260 -11.12 3.46 -33.67
N ARG A 261 -9.87 3.77 -33.38
CA ARG A 261 -9.16 4.93 -33.86
C ARG A 261 -7.67 4.62 -34.02
N ALA A 262 -7.15 4.80 -35.25
CA ALA A 262 -5.84 4.28 -35.65
C ALA A 262 -4.64 5.01 -35.04
N ASP A 263 -4.83 6.25 -34.56
CA ASP A 263 -3.77 7.08 -33.96
C ASP A 263 -3.56 6.83 -32.47
N LEU A 264 -4.39 5.99 -31.84
CA LEU A 264 -4.30 5.68 -30.41
C LEU A 264 -3.32 4.53 -30.13
N ARG A 265 -2.73 4.58 -28.95
CA ARG A 265 -1.86 3.51 -28.40
C ARG A 265 -2.11 3.34 -26.90
N PRO A 266 -1.94 2.14 -26.33
CA PRO A 266 -2.00 1.93 -24.88
C PRO A 266 -1.07 2.89 -24.14
N GLY A 267 -1.54 3.43 -23.02
CA GLY A 267 -0.84 4.42 -22.20
C GLY A 267 -1.09 5.89 -22.57
N MET A 268 -1.67 6.16 -23.74
CA MET A 268 -2.00 7.53 -24.12
C MET A 268 -3.10 8.12 -23.25
N ALA A 269 -2.91 9.38 -22.85
CA ALA A 269 -3.95 10.20 -22.25
C ALA A 269 -4.84 10.81 -23.32
N VAL A 270 -6.14 10.76 -23.11
CA VAL A 270 -7.15 11.27 -24.06
C VAL A 270 -8.25 12.04 -23.34
N SER A 271 -8.87 12.98 -24.02
CA SER A 271 -10.17 13.51 -23.61
C SER A 271 -11.27 12.72 -24.29
N VAL A 272 -12.29 12.35 -23.51
CA VAL A 272 -13.41 11.54 -23.99
C VAL A 272 -14.74 12.15 -23.58
N TYR A 273 -15.68 12.13 -24.51
CA TYR A 273 -17.07 12.50 -24.28
C TYR A 273 -17.85 11.26 -23.86
N ILE A 274 -18.63 11.34 -22.77
CA ILE A 274 -19.44 10.26 -22.24
C ILE A 274 -20.80 10.24 -22.94
N LYS A 275 -21.00 9.29 -23.86
CA LYS A 275 -22.25 9.11 -24.60
C LYS A 275 -23.37 8.50 -23.75
N SER A 276 -23.03 7.48 -22.97
CA SER A 276 -24.00 6.78 -22.12
C SER A 276 -23.32 5.97 -21.02
N ILE A 277 -24.02 5.81 -19.91
CA ILE A 277 -23.65 4.97 -18.79
C ILE A 277 -24.77 3.95 -18.60
N LEU A 278 -24.48 2.66 -18.74
CA LEU A 278 -25.44 1.56 -18.77
C LEU A 278 -25.13 0.55 -17.64
N PRO A 279 -25.67 0.76 -16.43
CA PRO A 279 -25.35 -0.09 -15.27
C PRO A 279 -25.70 -1.57 -15.48
N GLN A 280 -26.84 -1.89 -16.10
CA GLN A 280 -27.30 -3.26 -16.37
C GLN A 280 -26.33 -4.06 -17.24
N ARG A 281 -25.48 -3.39 -18.00
CA ARG A 281 -24.47 -3.99 -18.90
C ARG A 281 -23.05 -3.70 -18.45
N MET A 282 -22.85 -2.98 -17.34
CA MET A 282 -21.55 -2.45 -16.91
C MET A 282 -20.79 -1.80 -18.07
N LYS A 283 -21.46 -0.93 -18.81
CA LYS A 283 -20.89 -0.28 -19.99
C LYS A 283 -20.93 1.23 -19.86
N VAL A 284 -19.80 1.88 -20.16
CA VAL A 284 -19.71 3.31 -20.43
C VAL A 284 -19.31 3.45 -21.90
N LYS A 285 -20.14 4.11 -22.70
CA LYS A 285 -19.84 4.41 -24.12
C LYS A 285 -19.19 5.77 -24.21
N LEU A 286 -18.06 5.80 -24.89
CA LEU A 286 -17.21 6.99 -25.03
C LEU A 286 -17.02 7.38 -26.48
N THR A 287 -16.70 8.66 -26.72
CA THR A 287 -16.11 9.16 -27.97
C THR A 287 -14.81 9.85 -27.63
N VAL A 288 -13.72 9.46 -28.26
CA VAL A 288 -12.44 10.16 -28.12
C VAL A 288 -12.53 11.50 -28.85
N ILE A 289 -12.27 12.57 -28.12
CA ILE A 289 -12.26 13.93 -28.66
C ILE A 289 -10.85 14.30 -29.11
N ASP A 290 -9.86 14.16 -28.19
CA ASP A 290 -8.49 14.58 -28.49
C ASP A 290 -7.47 13.72 -27.72
N VAL A 291 -6.23 13.73 -28.19
CA VAL A 291 -5.07 13.16 -27.50
C VAL A 291 -4.45 14.23 -26.61
N LEU A 292 -4.23 13.92 -25.37
CA LEU A 292 -3.70 14.84 -24.35
C LEU A 292 -2.23 14.54 -24.05
N ALA A 293 -1.55 15.51 -23.44
CA ALA A 293 -0.23 15.28 -22.87
C ALA A 293 -0.29 14.14 -21.82
N PRO A 294 0.73 13.28 -21.73
CA PRO A 294 0.82 12.24 -20.71
C PRO A 294 0.72 12.79 -19.28
N TYR A 295 0.38 11.94 -18.34
CA TYR A 295 0.60 12.25 -16.91
C TYR A 295 2.08 12.10 -16.59
N ASP A 296 2.61 12.99 -15.75
CA ASP A 296 3.98 12.88 -15.24
C ASP A 296 4.13 11.71 -14.26
N ALA A 297 3.05 11.36 -13.55
CA ALA A 297 2.99 10.25 -12.61
C ALA A 297 1.55 9.71 -12.49
N PRO A 298 1.37 8.47 -11.98
CA PRO A 298 0.04 7.95 -11.68
C PRO A 298 -0.71 8.87 -10.73
N THR A 299 -1.99 9.09 -11.00
CA THR A 299 -2.86 9.87 -10.11
C THR A 299 -3.01 9.14 -8.77
N PRO A 300 -2.89 9.84 -7.62
CA PRO A 300 -3.14 9.23 -6.33
C PRO A 300 -4.51 8.52 -6.27
N PRO A 301 -4.59 7.33 -5.67
CA PRO A 301 -5.84 6.58 -5.64
C PRO A 301 -6.91 7.31 -4.81
N ARG A 302 -8.12 7.30 -5.31
CA ARG A 302 -9.30 7.71 -4.56
C ARG A 302 -9.87 6.48 -3.85
N TYR A 303 -9.88 6.50 -2.54
CA TYR A 303 -10.43 5.43 -1.72
C TYR A 303 -11.91 5.68 -1.40
N PHE A 304 -12.72 4.61 -1.50
CA PHE A 304 -14.11 4.56 -1.03
C PHE A 304 -14.22 3.87 0.32
N ILE A 305 -13.21 3.06 0.67
CA ILE A 305 -13.05 2.42 1.98
C ILE A 305 -11.65 2.80 2.49
N THR A 306 -11.59 3.36 3.69
CA THR A 306 -10.35 3.93 4.26
C THR A 306 -9.89 3.23 5.54
N ASP A 307 -10.76 2.45 6.16
CA ASP A 307 -10.49 1.75 7.42
C ASP A 307 -11.50 0.62 7.65
N GLY A 308 -11.33 -0.09 8.78
CA GLY A 308 -12.25 -1.13 9.23
C GLY A 308 -12.00 -2.49 8.61
N HIS A 309 -13.07 -3.27 8.48
CA HIS A 309 -13.06 -4.64 7.99
C HIS A 309 -14.10 -4.82 6.87
N ILE A 310 -13.71 -5.53 5.82
CA ILE A 310 -14.55 -5.84 4.66
C ILE A 310 -14.87 -7.34 4.70
N GLU A 311 -16.11 -7.72 4.93
CA GLU A 311 -16.53 -9.14 4.86
C GLU A 311 -16.71 -9.58 3.41
N GLU A 312 -17.35 -8.71 2.61
CA GLU A 312 -17.66 -8.97 1.20
C GLU A 312 -17.59 -7.66 0.40
N TRP A 313 -17.07 -7.74 -0.80
CA TRP A 313 -17.08 -6.67 -1.77
C TRP A 313 -17.59 -7.17 -3.11
N THR A 314 -18.66 -6.57 -3.62
CA THR A 314 -19.26 -6.89 -4.90
C THR A 314 -19.10 -5.72 -5.85
N TYR A 315 -18.29 -5.91 -6.89
CA TYR A 315 -18.03 -4.89 -7.90
C TYR A 315 -19.19 -4.72 -8.88
N THR A 316 -19.80 -5.86 -9.29
CA THR A 316 -20.86 -5.90 -10.30
C THR A 316 -22.14 -5.29 -9.77
N PRO A 317 -22.77 -4.32 -10.49
CA PRO A 317 -24.05 -3.74 -10.09
C PRO A 317 -25.16 -4.79 -9.98
N ALA A 318 -26.10 -4.58 -9.06
CA ALA A 318 -27.28 -5.42 -8.95
C ALA A 318 -28.09 -5.42 -10.26
N GLY A 319 -28.55 -6.59 -10.69
CA GLY A 319 -29.34 -6.74 -11.93
C GLY A 319 -28.48 -6.64 -13.22
N CYS A 320 -27.19 -6.73 -13.13
CA CYS A 320 -26.30 -6.80 -14.31
C CYS A 320 -26.35 -8.18 -14.94
N ASP A 321 -26.38 -8.23 -16.28
CA ASP A 321 -26.38 -9.46 -17.07
C ASP A 321 -25.03 -10.18 -17.10
N LYS A 322 -23.97 -9.54 -16.60
CA LYS A 322 -22.62 -10.09 -16.62
C LYS A 322 -22.31 -10.93 -15.40
N LYS A 323 -21.27 -11.78 -15.55
CA LYS A 323 -20.73 -12.55 -14.42
C LYS A 323 -20.39 -11.63 -13.27
N THR A 324 -20.85 -12.01 -12.08
CA THR A 324 -20.55 -11.29 -10.84
C THR A 324 -19.06 -11.31 -10.56
N VAL A 325 -18.49 -10.14 -10.33
CA VAL A 325 -17.13 -9.94 -9.82
C VAL A 325 -17.28 -9.57 -8.36
N GLN A 326 -16.78 -10.42 -7.48
CA GLN A 326 -16.86 -10.22 -6.02
C GLN A 326 -15.61 -10.76 -5.35
N THR A 327 -15.31 -10.25 -4.17
CA THR A 327 -14.32 -10.77 -3.24
C THR A 327 -15.02 -11.08 -1.93
N ILE A 328 -14.90 -12.31 -1.44
CA ILE A 328 -15.38 -12.73 -0.14
C ILE A 328 -14.15 -12.98 0.71
N PHE A 329 -14.01 -12.25 1.80
CA PHE A 329 -12.91 -12.39 2.73
C PHE A 329 -13.29 -13.41 3.79
N ARG A 330 -12.74 -14.62 3.69
CA ARG A 330 -12.95 -15.70 4.68
C ARG A 330 -11.62 -16.11 5.27
N GLN A 331 -11.60 -16.42 6.55
CA GLN A 331 -10.53 -17.24 7.12
C GLN A 331 -10.69 -18.67 6.56
N GLU A 332 -9.66 -19.18 5.91
CA GLU A 332 -9.56 -20.60 5.55
C GLU A 332 -9.13 -21.43 6.77
#